data_dc4bfd6fe0c0605c387d03aa5be827c5
#
_entry.id   dc4bfd6fe0c0605c387d03aa5be827c5
#
_cell.length_a   1.000
_cell.length_b   1.000
_cell.length_c   1.000
_cell.angle_alpha   90.00
_cell.angle_beta   90.00
_cell.angle_gamma   90.00
#
_symmetry.space_group_name_H-M   'P 1'
#
loop_
_entity.id
_entity.type
_entity.pdbx_description
1 polymer ?
#
loop_
_entity_poly.entity_id
_entity_poly.type
_entity_poly.pdbx_seq_one_letter_code
_entity_poly.pdbx_strand_id
1 'polypeptide(L)'
;EFQENNILHQGQYFEYPVQIGIGEDFETVSLVLKDNTNDEEIFIDDNTLDVYVKDANTGKFTYFSETDNIFLNSSDDSVFEKRINENGFYEFKFGNGVFGKKINLNDEIYIYYLKSEGEKGIVSVGQLDGNQINFFTTPQFETINKDIYDETFTFLPSENFSDLNFSNDVNSTNSREKETVDEIRTNSIKLFQSQDRLVTTNDYKFFINKNFSSIVNSSSVV
;
A
#
# COMPACT_ATOMS: atom_id res chain seq x y z
N GLU A 1 17.15 -13.60 25.00
CA GLU A 1 16.19 -12.50 24.80
C GLU A 1 16.45 -11.93 23.41
N PHE A 2 15.46 -12.00 22.53
CA PHE A 2 15.56 -11.53 21.16
C PHE A 2 14.74 -10.24 21.08
N GLN A 3 15.33 -9.17 20.63
CA GLN A 3 14.67 -7.89 20.45
C GLN A 3 14.77 -7.45 19.01
N GLU A 4 13.64 -7.22 18.34
CA GLU A 4 13.56 -6.61 17.03
C GLU A 4 12.78 -5.30 17.08
N ASN A 5 13.24 -4.33 16.30
CA ASN A 5 12.50 -3.10 16.07
C ASN A 5 11.70 -3.24 14.77
N ASN A 6 10.39 -3.28 14.90
CA ASN A 6 9.47 -3.40 13.77
C ASN A 6 8.65 -2.12 13.62
N ILE A 7 8.37 -1.74 12.38
CA ILE A 7 7.43 -0.67 12.07
C ILE A 7 6.04 -1.30 11.99
N LEU A 8 5.11 -0.80 12.81
CA LEU A 8 3.72 -1.22 12.80
C LEU A 8 2.87 -0.14 12.15
N HIS A 9 1.98 -0.56 11.27
CA HIS A 9 0.98 0.32 10.65
C HIS A 9 -0.36 0.12 11.37
N GLN A 10 -1.01 1.22 11.75
CA GLN A 10 -2.34 1.18 12.32
C GLN A 10 -3.38 1.05 11.22
N GLY A 11 -4.24 0.04 11.33
CA GLY A 11 -5.35 -0.12 10.39
C GLY A 11 -5.90 -1.54 10.38
N GLN A 12 -6.91 -1.74 9.54
CA GLN A 12 -7.48 -3.04 9.26
C GLN A 12 -7.28 -3.37 7.77
N TYR A 13 -6.81 -4.58 7.50
CA TYR A 13 -6.55 -5.05 6.15
C TYR A 13 -7.84 -5.57 5.51
N PHE A 14 -8.14 -5.09 4.31
CA PHE A 14 -9.33 -5.44 3.55
C PHE A 14 -8.97 -5.91 2.14
N GLU A 15 -9.80 -6.79 1.62
CA GLU A 15 -9.80 -7.19 0.22
C GLU A 15 -10.88 -6.40 -0.53
N TYR A 16 -10.50 -5.78 -1.64
CA TYR A 16 -11.47 -5.18 -2.58
C TYR A 16 -12.16 -6.29 -3.39
N PRO A 17 -13.42 -6.12 -3.78
CA PRO A 17 -14.09 -7.10 -4.62
C PRO A 17 -13.27 -7.46 -5.86
N VAL A 18 -13.03 -8.76 -6.07
CA VAL A 18 -12.21 -9.27 -7.16
C VAL A 18 -12.67 -8.71 -8.49
N GLN A 19 -11.73 -8.17 -9.26
CA GLN A 19 -11.97 -7.68 -10.60
C GLN A 19 -11.54 -8.73 -11.63
N ILE A 20 -12.25 -8.78 -12.75
CA ILE A 20 -11.96 -9.75 -13.81
C ILE A 20 -11.32 -9.02 -14.98
N GLY A 21 -10.16 -9.48 -15.40
CA GLY A 21 -9.44 -8.97 -16.54
C GLY A 21 -10.22 -9.10 -17.84
N ILE A 22 -10.28 -8.04 -18.61
CA ILE A 22 -10.94 -7.98 -19.92
C ILE A 22 -9.97 -8.22 -21.08
N GLY A 23 -8.67 -8.27 -20.79
CA GLY A 23 -7.63 -8.57 -21.78
C GLY A 23 -7.31 -7.42 -22.74
N GLU A 24 -7.61 -6.19 -22.37
CA GLU A 24 -7.25 -5.01 -23.16
C GLU A 24 -5.82 -4.54 -22.89
N ASP A 25 -5.26 -3.81 -23.85
CA ASP A 25 -3.97 -3.16 -23.69
C ASP A 25 -4.10 -1.98 -22.71
N PHE A 26 -3.19 -1.89 -21.75
CA PHE A 26 -3.22 -0.87 -20.71
C PHE A 26 -4.52 -0.85 -19.91
N GLU A 27 -5.04 -2.05 -19.64
CA GLU A 27 -6.25 -2.22 -18.85
C GLU A 27 -6.17 -1.42 -17.54
N THR A 28 -7.29 -0.78 -17.18
CA THR A 28 -7.37 0.05 -15.98
C THR A 28 -8.47 -0.45 -15.06
N VAL A 29 -8.14 -0.63 -13.79
CA VAL A 29 -9.08 -0.99 -12.72
C VAL A 29 -9.23 0.18 -11.76
N SER A 30 -10.46 0.58 -11.47
CA SER A 30 -10.75 1.66 -10.53
C SER A 30 -11.12 1.11 -9.16
N LEU A 31 -10.43 1.57 -8.12
CA LEU A 31 -10.70 1.27 -6.74
C LEU A 31 -11.60 2.38 -6.16
N VAL A 32 -12.88 2.07 -6.00
CA VAL A 32 -13.87 2.99 -5.42
C VAL A 32 -14.01 2.70 -3.94
N LEU A 33 -13.37 3.51 -3.10
CA LEU A 33 -13.36 3.36 -1.65
C LEU A 33 -14.44 4.23 -1.03
N LYS A 34 -15.64 3.67 -0.92
CA LYS A 34 -16.77 4.30 -0.23
C LYS A 34 -17.35 3.35 0.80
N ASP A 35 -17.70 3.89 1.95
CA ASP A 35 -18.46 3.15 2.94
C ASP A 35 -19.89 2.93 2.44
N ASN A 36 -20.31 1.68 2.35
CA ASN A 36 -21.63 1.30 1.84
C ASN A 36 -22.80 1.79 2.74
N THR A 37 -22.49 2.23 3.96
CA THR A 37 -23.52 2.64 4.93
C THR A 37 -23.80 4.14 4.93
N ASN A 38 -22.79 4.97 4.71
CA ASN A 38 -22.88 6.43 4.83
C ASN A 38 -22.32 7.21 3.64
N ASP A 39 -21.88 6.52 2.57
CA ASP A 39 -21.27 7.09 1.36
C ASP A 39 -20.01 7.96 1.65
N GLU A 40 -19.42 7.81 2.84
CA GLU A 40 -18.17 8.48 3.20
C GLU A 40 -16.97 7.81 2.53
N GLU A 41 -15.96 8.61 2.18
CA GLU A 41 -14.69 8.09 1.67
C GLU A 41 -13.99 7.27 2.75
N ILE A 42 -13.52 6.07 2.37
CA ILE A 42 -12.68 5.23 3.22
C ILE A 42 -11.24 5.74 3.13
N PHE A 43 -10.64 6.01 4.26
CA PHE A 43 -9.24 6.38 4.35
C PHE A 43 -8.36 5.13 4.25
N ILE A 44 -7.44 5.12 3.29
CA ILE A 44 -6.48 4.03 3.13
C ILE A 44 -5.05 4.53 3.34
N ASP A 45 -4.19 3.65 3.81
CA ASP A 45 -2.76 3.88 3.77
C ASP A 45 -2.25 3.63 2.36
N ASP A 46 -1.82 4.69 1.69
CA ASP A 46 -1.38 4.68 0.29
C ASP A 46 -0.14 3.79 0.03
N ASN A 47 0.63 3.50 1.08
CA ASN A 47 1.84 2.68 0.98
C ASN A 47 1.58 1.18 1.21
N THR A 48 0.35 0.78 1.53
CA THR A 48 -0.01 -0.60 1.88
C THR A 48 -0.96 -1.24 0.88
N LEU A 49 -0.85 -0.86 -0.38
CA LEU A 49 -1.61 -1.45 -1.47
C LEU A 49 -0.89 -2.66 -2.04
N ASP A 50 -1.51 -3.83 -1.93
CA ASP A 50 -1.01 -5.05 -2.52
C ASP A 50 -1.90 -5.50 -3.67
N VAL A 51 -1.31 -5.73 -4.83
CA VAL A 51 -2.02 -6.17 -6.04
C VAL A 51 -1.48 -7.53 -6.48
N TYR A 52 -2.39 -8.49 -6.59
CA TYR A 52 -2.09 -9.83 -7.11
C TYR A 52 -2.99 -10.12 -8.30
N VAL A 53 -2.43 -10.78 -9.29
CA VAL A 53 -3.17 -11.27 -10.44
C VAL A 53 -3.07 -12.79 -10.49
N LYS A 54 -4.22 -13.44 -10.54
CA LYS A 54 -4.34 -14.89 -10.69
C LYS A 54 -4.64 -15.21 -12.15
N ASP A 55 -3.73 -15.94 -12.77
CA ASP A 55 -3.86 -16.38 -14.15
C ASP A 55 -5.03 -17.37 -14.30
N ALA A 56 -5.94 -17.08 -15.21
CA ALA A 56 -7.16 -17.87 -15.41
C ALA A 56 -6.90 -19.31 -15.85
N ASN A 57 -5.78 -19.57 -16.53
CA ASN A 57 -5.49 -20.87 -17.09
C ASN A 57 -4.70 -21.77 -16.12
N THR A 58 -3.77 -21.17 -15.39
CA THR A 58 -2.85 -21.90 -14.50
C THR A 58 -3.26 -21.85 -13.04
N GLY A 59 -4.09 -20.89 -12.66
CA GLY A 59 -4.47 -20.62 -11.27
C GLY A 59 -3.34 -19.97 -10.46
N LYS A 60 -2.20 -19.67 -11.07
CA LYS A 60 -1.03 -19.13 -10.38
C LYS A 60 -1.21 -17.65 -10.07
N PHE A 61 -0.94 -17.27 -8.82
CA PHE A 61 -0.87 -15.89 -8.40
C PHE A 61 0.48 -15.25 -8.76
N THR A 62 0.43 -13.99 -9.19
CA THR A 62 1.61 -13.16 -9.45
C THR A 62 1.42 -11.84 -8.72
N TYR A 63 2.39 -11.43 -7.91
CA TYR A 63 2.41 -10.11 -7.28
C TYR A 63 2.80 -9.05 -8.32
N PHE A 64 2.07 -7.94 -8.31
CA PHE A 64 2.35 -6.77 -9.14
C PHE A 64 2.83 -5.64 -8.24
N SER A 65 3.98 -5.07 -8.57
CA SER A 65 4.53 -3.93 -7.84
C SER A 65 4.14 -2.60 -8.47
N GLU A 66 4.07 -1.56 -7.65
CA GLU A 66 3.82 -0.21 -8.14
C GLU A 66 5.02 0.33 -8.93
N THR A 67 4.76 1.05 -10.00
CA THR A 67 5.75 1.79 -10.78
C THR A 67 5.26 3.19 -11.07
N ASP A 68 6.16 4.17 -11.05
CA ASP A 68 5.87 5.56 -11.39
C ASP A 68 5.54 5.74 -12.88
N ASN A 69 6.10 4.87 -13.74
CA ASN A 69 5.91 4.96 -15.18
C ASN A 69 6.01 3.58 -15.83
N ILE A 70 4.89 3.10 -16.34
CA ILE A 70 4.79 1.78 -16.94
C ILE A 70 5.63 1.63 -18.21
N PHE A 71 5.88 2.73 -18.94
CA PHE A 71 6.66 2.73 -20.17
C PHE A 71 8.17 2.49 -19.97
N LEU A 72 8.63 2.49 -18.72
CA LEU A 72 10.03 2.19 -18.37
C LEU A 72 10.25 0.70 -18.05
N ASN A 73 9.21 -0.10 -18.11
CA ASN A 73 9.24 -1.52 -17.72
C ASN A 73 9.16 -2.43 -18.94
N SER A 74 9.75 -3.62 -18.85
CA SER A 74 9.74 -4.63 -19.89
C SER A 74 8.45 -5.46 -19.90
N SER A 75 8.24 -6.26 -20.94
CA SER A 75 7.05 -7.09 -21.14
C SER A 75 6.75 -8.08 -20.02
N ASP A 76 7.78 -8.53 -19.31
CA ASP A 76 7.69 -9.55 -18.27
C ASP A 76 7.55 -8.98 -16.86
N ASP A 77 7.75 -7.65 -16.73
CA ASP A 77 7.66 -6.99 -15.43
C ASP A 77 6.20 -6.92 -14.97
N SER A 78 5.92 -7.55 -13.86
CA SER A 78 4.60 -7.54 -13.22
C SER A 78 4.44 -6.25 -12.42
N VAL A 79 4.00 -5.19 -13.11
CA VAL A 79 3.89 -3.84 -12.56
C VAL A 79 2.56 -3.19 -12.90
N PHE A 80 2.14 -2.26 -12.04
CA PHE A 80 1.02 -1.36 -12.31
C PHE A 80 1.40 0.09 -12.01
N GLU A 81 0.80 1.02 -12.73
CA GLU A 81 0.91 2.45 -12.49
C GLU A 81 -0.34 2.91 -11.72
N LYS A 82 -0.15 3.53 -10.56
CA LYS A 82 -1.22 4.05 -9.72
C LYS A 82 -1.47 5.53 -10.04
N ARG A 83 -2.73 5.87 -10.22
CA ARG A 83 -3.21 7.25 -10.45
C ARG A 83 -4.43 7.54 -9.60
N ILE A 84 -4.70 8.82 -9.39
CA ILE A 84 -5.97 9.30 -8.85
C ILE A 84 -6.73 9.96 -10.00
N ASN A 85 -7.95 9.49 -10.27
CA ASN A 85 -8.79 10.05 -11.32
C ASN A 85 -9.47 11.36 -10.89
N GLU A 86 -10.21 11.98 -11.82
CA GLU A 86 -10.92 13.25 -11.58
C GLU A 86 -11.97 13.17 -10.45
N ASN A 87 -12.46 11.97 -10.16
CA ASN A 87 -13.42 11.71 -9.09
C ASN A 87 -12.77 11.41 -7.72
N GLY A 88 -11.45 11.43 -7.66
CA GLY A 88 -10.67 11.12 -6.45
C GLY A 88 -10.50 9.61 -6.17
N PHE A 89 -10.83 8.74 -7.13
CA PHE A 89 -10.64 7.31 -6.99
C PHE A 89 -9.27 6.86 -7.49
N TYR A 90 -8.72 5.83 -6.87
CA TYR A 90 -7.49 5.20 -7.36
C TYR A 90 -7.78 4.42 -8.65
N GLU A 91 -6.91 4.59 -9.63
CA GLU A 91 -6.87 3.80 -10.85
C GLU A 91 -5.54 3.07 -10.95
N PHE A 92 -5.61 1.76 -11.18
CA PHE A 92 -4.46 0.90 -11.42
C PHE A 92 -4.42 0.57 -12.90
N LYS A 93 -3.39 1.07 -13.58
CA LYS A 93 -3.16 0.83 -14.99
C LYS A 93 -2.11 -0.26 -15.15
N PHE A 94 -2.44 -1.32 -15.85
CA PHE A 94 -1.56 -2.45 -16.15
C PHE A 94 -0.85 -2.31 -17.49
N GLY A 95 0.07 -3.22 -17.78
CA GLY A 95 0.84 -3.21 -19.01
C GLY A 95 0.05 -3.67 -20.25
N ASN A 96 0.72 -3.62 -21.41
CA ASN A 96 0.18 -4.11 -22.68
C ASN A 96 0.95 -5.31 -23.25
N GLY A 97 1.90 -5.89 -22.48
CA GLY A 97 2.75 -6.99 -22.94
C GLY A 97 3.98 -6.53 -23.74
N VAL A 98 4.15 -5.21 -23.94
CA VAL A 98 5.39 -4.59 -24.43
C VAL A 98 6.01 -3.76 -23.32
N PHE A 99 5.19 -2.96 -22.65
CA PHE A 99 5.52 -2.15 -21.48
C PHE A 99 4.72 -2.67 -20.30
N GLY A 100 5.40 -3.42 -19.41
CA GLY A 100 4.75 -4.12 -18.32
C GLY A 100 3.92 -5.33 -18.78
N LYS A 101 3.73 -6.27 -17.87
CA LYS A 101 2.93 -7.48 -18.12
C LYS A 101 1.47 -7.14 -18.34
N LYS A 102 0.88 -7.73 -19.39
CA LYS A 102 -0.54 -7.57 -19.72
C LYS A 102 -1.41 -8.48 -18.84
N ILE A 103 -2.58 -7.98 -18.46
CA ILE A 103 -3.65 -8.80 -17.88
C ILE A 103 -4.38 -9.53 -19.00
N ASN A 104 -4.58 -10.83 -18.85
CA ASN A 104 -5.28 -11.61 -19.86
C ASN A 104 -6.78 -11.63 -19.57
N LEU A 105 -7.55 -12.02 -20.58
CA LEU A 105 -8.98 -12.21 -20.44
C LEU A 105 -9.28 -13.28 -19.38
N ASN A 106 -10.16 -12.94 -18.44
CA ASN A 106 -10.57 -13.75 -17.29
C ASN A 106 -9.51 -13.94 -16.19
N ASP A 107 -8.37 -13.27 -16.25
CA ASP A 107 -7.49 -13.21 -15.08
C ASP A 107 -8.24 -12.54 -13.91
N GLU A 108 -8.02 -13.02 -12.69
CA GLU A 108 -8.62 -12.45 -11.49
C GLU A 108 -7.65 -11.48 -10.84
N ILE A 109 -8.07 -10.23 -10.62
CA ILE A 109 -7.27 -9.17 -10.01
C ILE A 109 -7.73 -8.98 -8.56
N TYR A 110 -6.81 -9.21 -7.64
CA TYR A 110 -7.00 -9.08 -6.20
C TYR A 110 -6.27 -7.83 -5.71
N ILE A 111 -6.98 -6.96 -5.03
CA ILE A 111 -6.44 -5.71 -4.47
C ILE A 111 -6.70 -5.73 -2.98
N TYR A 112 -5.63 -5.63 -2.20
CA TYR A 112 -5.68 -5.53 -0.75
C TYR A 112 -5.23 -4.15 -0.31
N TYR A 113 -5.87 -3.61 0.71
CA TYR A 113 -5.55 -2.30 1.24
C TYR A 113 -5.71 -2.24 2.76
N LEU A 114 -4.96 -1.37 3.39
CA LEU A 114 -5.10 -1.10 4.82
C LEU A 114 -6.02 0.11 5.02
N LYS A 115 -7.17 -0.11 5.64
CA LYS A 115 -8.05 0.98 6.09
C LYS A 115 -7.49 1.55 7.38
N SER A 116 -7.06 2.81 7.35
CA SER A 116 -6.56 3.56 8.50
C SER A 116 -7.66 4.42 9.12
N GLU A 117 -7.51 4.75 10.38
CA GLU A 117 -8.39 5.70 11.08
C GLU A 117 -7.85 7.15 11.07
N GLY A 118 -6.77 7.39 10.31
CA GLY A 118 -6.13 8.70 10.23
C GLY A 118 -5.72 9.23 11.61
N GLU A 119 -6.04 10.48 11.92
CA GLU A 119 -5.69 11.09 13.22
C GLU A 119 -6.31 10.39 14.43
N LYS A 120 -7.41 9.69 14.27
CA LYS A 120 -8.06 8.93 15.36
C LYS A 120 -7.28 7.67 15.74
N GLY A 121 -6.43 7.18 14.85
CA GLY A 121 -5.56 6.02 15.06
C GLY A 121 -4.25 6.33 15.78
N ILE A 122 -4.09 7.51 16.36
CA ILE A 122 -2.87 7.88 17.09
C ILE A 122 -2.72 7.00 18.33
N VAL A 123 -1.55 6.36 18.43
CA VAL A 123 -1.16 5.53 19.58
C VAL A 123 -0.14 6.29 20.42
N SER A 124 -0.42 6.45 21.71
CA SER A 124 0.49 7.10 22.66
C SER A 124 1.58 6.17 23.14
N VAL A 125 2.67 6.73 23.65
CA VAL A 125 3.76 5.97 24.31
C VAL A 125 3.18 5.01 25.36
N GLY A 126 3.64 3.77 25.34
CA GLY A 126 3.23 2.73 26.29
C GLY A 126 1.81 2.18 26.09
N GLN A 127 1.06 2.66 25.11
CA GLN A 127 -0.31 2.20 24.88
C GLN A 127 -0.38 0.76 24.35
N LEU A 128 0.67 0.29 23.69
CA LEU A 128 0.78 -1.08 23.20
C LEU A 128 1.41 -2.03 24.22
N ASP A 129 1.94 -1.50 25.32
CA ASP A 129 2.66 -2.30 26.29
C ASP A 129 1.78 -3.40 26.90
N GLY A 130 2.30 -4.62 26.87
CA GLY A 130 1.63 -5.79 27.43
C GLY A 130 0.44 -6.32 26.61
N ASN A 131 0.15 -5.76 25.45
CA ASN A 131 -0.85 -6.34 24.57
C ASN A 131 -0.35 -7.64 23.94
N GLN A 132 -1.22 -8.64 23.90
CA GLN A 132 -0.94 -9.89 23.18
C GLN A 132 -1.33 -9.72 21.71
N ILE A 133 -0.48 -10.20 20.80
CA ILE A 133 -0.81 -10.27 19.39
C ILE A 133 -1.51 -11.59 19.10
N ASN A 134 -2.66 -11.49 18.48
CA ASN A 134 -3.32 -12.60 17.84
C ASN A 134 -3.03 -12.51 16.33
N PHE A 135 -2.34 -13.49 15.79
CA PHE A 135 -2.15 -13.59 14.35
C PHE A 135 -3.40 -14.24 13.75
N PHE A 136 -4.08 -13.50 12.88
CA PHE A 136 -5.19 -14.03 12.09
C PHE A 136 -4.75 -14.11 10.65
N THR A 137 -4.86 -15.29 10.05
CA THR A 137 -4.81 -15.45 8.60
C THR A 137 -6.23 -15.63 8.09
N THR A 138 -6.62 -14.91 7.06
CA THR A 138 -7.86 -15.23 6.35
C THR A 138 -7.62 -16.43 5.44
N PRO A 139 -8.61 -17.28 5.16
CA PRO A 139 -8.46 -18.40 4.23
C PRO A 139 -7.96 -17.96 2.85
N GLN A 140 -8.37 -16.78 2.37
CA GLN A 140 -7.91 -16.21 1.12
C GLN A 140 -6.43 -15.86 1.16
N PHE A 141 -5.98 -15.24 2.24
CA PHE A 141 -4.58 -14.89 2.43
C PHE A 141 -3.68 -16.13 2.52
N GLU A 142 -4.13 -17.17 3.22
CA GLU A 142 -3.43 -18.47 3.27
C GLU A 142 -3.32 -19.11 1.89
N THR A 143 -4.39 -19.07 1.09
CA THR A 143 -4.40 -19.61 -0.27
C THR A 143 -3.45 -18.85 -1.18
N ILE A 144 -3.50 -17.52 -1.17
CA ILE A 144 -2.61 -16.67 -1.97
C ILE A 144 -1.15 -16.90 -1.58
N ASN A 145 -0.83 -16.90 -0.29
CA ASN A 145 0.53 -17.14 0.16
C ASN A 145 1.02 -18.54 -0.19
N LYS A 146 0.19 -19.56 -0.08
CA LYS A 146 0.55 -20.92 -0.45
C LYS A 146 0.90 -21.03 -1.93
N ASP A 147 0.14 -20.36 -2.79
CA ASP A 147 0.34 -20.40 -4.24
C ASP A 147 1.53 -19.54 -4.71
N ILE A 148 1.89 -18.50 -3.95
CA ILE A 148 3.03 -17.62 -4.24
C ILE A 148 4.35 -18.19 -3.71
N TYR A 149 4.34 -18.70 -2.50
CA TYR A 149 5.54 -19.15 -1.78
C TYR A 149 5.59 -20.67 -1.74
N ASP A 150 5.74 -21.35 -2.79
CA ASP A 150 5.95 -22.78 -2.89
C ASP A 150 5.39 -23.67 -1.72
N GLU A 151 4.97 -24.89 -1.98
CA GLU A 151 4.26 -25.82 -1.08
C GLU A 151 4.98 -26.14 0.24
N THR A 152 6.23 -25.72 0.40
CA THR A 152 7.02 -25.94 1.62
C THR A 152 6.82 -24.91 2.72
N PHE A 153 6.12 -23.81 2.43
CA PHE A 153 5.84 -22.80 3.45
C PHE A 153 4.59 -23.20 4.25
N THR A 154 4.78 -24.03 5.25
CA THR A 154 3.75 -24.25 6.27
C THR A 154 3.70 -23.03 7.18
N PHE A 155 2.72 -22.15 6.97
CA PHE A 155 2.28 -21.27 8.05
C PHE A 155 1.86 -22.19 9.21
N LEU A 156 2.58 -22.12 10.31
CA LEU A 156 2.16 -22.80 11.53
C LEU A 156 0.86 -22.12 11.98
N PRO A 157 -0.29 -22.83 11.94
CA PRO A 157 -1.53 -22.24 12.40
C PRO A 157 -1.39 -21.97 13.90
N SER A 158 -1.59 -20.72 14.28
CA SER A 158 -1.83 -20.28 15.66
C SER A 158 -0.95 -20.92 16.74
N GLU A 159 0.36 -20.81 16.64
CA GLU A 159 1.16 -20.86 17.85
C GLU A 159 0.82 -19.58 18.62
N ASN A 160 0.21 -19.74 19.79
CA ASN A 160 0.04 -18.66 20.72
C ASN A 160 1.43 -18.22 21.16
N PHE A 161 1.92 -17.15 20.58
CA PHE A 161 3.13 -16.47 21.03
C PHE A 161 2.81 -15.72 22.32
N SER A 162 2.49 -16.48 23.37
CA SER A 162 2.16 -15.94 24.72
C SER A 162 3.31 -15.17 25.34
N ASP A 163 4.52 -15.34 24.80
CA ASP A 163 5.74 -14.74 25.32
C ASP A 163 6.23 -13.52 24.52
N LEU A 164 5.49 -13.11 23.46
CA LEU A 164 5.78 -11.87 22.74
C LEU A 164 5.17 -10.69 23.50
N ASN A 165 6.03 -9.83 24.02
CA ASN A 165 5.63 -8.57 24.62
C ASN A 165 5.94 -7.45 23.66
N PHE A 166 4.95 -6.57 23.43
CA PHE A 166 5.11 -5.36 22.69
C PHE A 166 5.31 -4.18 23.62
N SER A 167 6.19 -3.28 23.22
CA SER A 167 6.31 -1.96 23.83
C SER A 167 6.47 -0.92 22.74
N ASN A 168 5.88 0.24 22.93
CA ASN A 168 6.12 1.39 22.10
C ASN A 168 6.68 2.55 22.91
N ASP A 169 7.96 2.82 22.69
CA ASP A 169 8.71 3.87 23.41
C ASP A 169 8.45 5.29 22.88
N VAL A 170 7.76 5.40 21.75
CA VAL A 170 7.43 6.65 21.10
C VAL A 170 5.95 6.68 20.68
N ASN A 171 5.40 7.88 20.54
CA ASN A 171 4.07 8.03 19.97
C ASN A 171 4.07 7.59 18.50
N SER A 172 2.92 7.11 18.00
CA SER A 172 2.74 6.90 16.56
C SER A 172 2.95 8.23 15.82
N THR A 173 3.48 8.14 14.62
CA THR A 173 3.85 9.28 13.78
C THR A 173 3.12 9.20 12.45
N ASN A 174 3.07 10.33 11.71
CA ASN A 174 2.51 10.43 10.36
C ASN A 174 1.00 10.15 10.24
N SER A 175 0.29 10.18 11.35
CA SER A 175 -1.15 10.19 11.32
C SER A 175 -1.63 11.55 10.78
N ARG A 176 -2.09 11.59 9.54
CA ARG A 176 -2.59 12.80 8.88
C ARG A 176 -3.97 12.55 8.31
N GLU A 177 -4.76 13.57 8.29
CA GLU A 177 -5.95 13.60 7.44
C GLU A 177 -5.55 13.88 5.98
N LYS A 178 -6.51 13.64 5.07
CA LYS A 178 -6.37 13.91 3.64
C LYS A 178 -5.97 15.39 3.44
N GLU A 179 -5.00 15.63 2.56
CA GLU A 179 -4.60 17.00 2.22
C GLU A 179 -5.78 17.82 1.73
N THR A 180 -5.90 19.03 2.25
CA THR A 180 -6.88 19.99 1.77
C THR A 180 -6.49 20.50 0.38
N VAL A 181 -7.46 21.02 -0.37
CA VAL A 181 -7.22 21.59 -1.72
C VAL A 181 -6.15 22.70 -1.70
N ASP A 182 -6.08 23.48 -0.63
CA ASP A 182 -5.10 24.57 -0.49
C ASP A 182 -3.71 24.03 -0.18
N GLU A 183 -3.60 22.97 0.60
CA GLU A 183 -2.34 22.24 0.83
C GLU A 183 -1.83 21.60 -0.46
N ILE A 184 -2.71 20.93 -1.21
CA ILE A 184 -2.38 20.33 -2.52
C ILE A 184 -1.86 21.41 -3.48
N ARG A 185 -2.53 22.57 -3.56
CA ARG A 185 -2.06 23.69 -4.40
C ARG A 185 -0.69 24.19 -3.98
N THR A 186 -0.46 24.34 -2.68
CA THR A 186 0.82 24.82 -2.15
C THR A 186 1.93 23.79 -2.37
N ASN A 187 1.64 22.52 -2.15
CA ASN A 187 2.61 21.44 -2.29
C ASN A 187 2.93 21.13 -3.75
N SER A 188 1.93 21.20 -4.64
CA SER A 188 2.15 21.02 -6.09
C SER A 188 3.06 22.09 -6.68
N ILE A 189 2.94 23.36 -6.24
CA ILE A 189 3.84 24.43 -6.67
C ILE A 189 5.28 24.13 -6.22
N LYS A 190 5.47 23.71 -4.96
CA LYS A 190 6.78 23.34 -4.42
C LYS A 190 7.37 22.14 -5.17
N LEU A 191 6.56 21.13 -5.46
CA LEU A 191 6.96 19.96 -6.23
C LEU A 191 7.43 20.35 -7.63
N PHE A 192 6.66 21.20 -8.32
CA PHE A 192 7.01 21.69 -9.63
C PHE A 192 8.30 22.55 -9.62
N GLN A 193 8.49 23.38 -8.60
CA GLN A 193 9.70 24.22 -8.47
C GLN A 193 10.95 23.40 -8.18
N SER A 194 10.85 22.33 -7.39
CA SER A 194 11.99 21.46 -7.07
C SER A 194 12.46 20.65 -8.29
N GLN A 195 11.56 20.31 -9.23
CA GLN A 195 11.87 19.51 -10.44
C GLN A 195 12.75 18.27 -10.11
N ASP A 196 12.55 17.68 -8.95
CA ASP A 196 13.38 16.60 -8.39
C ASP A 196 14.90 16.92 -8.32
N ARG A 197 15.23 18.21 -8.29
CA ARG A 197 16.62 18.69 -8.11
C ARG A 197 16.88 18.98 -6.65
N LEU A 198 18.01 18.52 -6.15
CA LEU A 198 18.50 18.78 -4.80
C LEU A 198 19.54 19.90 -4.85
N VAL A 199 19.10 21.14 -5.01
CA VAL A 199 20.00 22.31 -5.15
C VAL A 199 19.93 23.22 -3.94
N THR A 200 18.73 23.46 -3.42
CA THR A 200 18.52 24.34 -2.26
C THR A 200 18.21 23.53 -1.00
N THR A 201 18.45 24.13 0.17
CA THR A 201 18.06 23.53 1.48
C THR A 201 16.59 23.13 1.52
N ASN A 202 15.71 23.89 0.86
CA ASN A 202 14.29 23.58 0.80
C ASN A 202 14.00 22.37 -0.10
N ASP A 203 14.76 22.17 -1.18
CA ASP A 203 14.60 21.01 -2.05
C ASP A 203 14.94 19.71 -1.30
N TYR A 204 16.02 19.73 -0.50
CA TYR A 204 16.37 18.59 0.36
C TYR A 204 15.28 18.27 1.39
N LYS A 205 14.76 19.30 2.08
CA LYS A 205 13.65 19.09 3.03
C LYS A 205 12.41 18.51 2.35
N PHE A 206 12.07 19.06 1.19
CA PHE A 206 10.92 18.59 0.42
C PHE A 206 11.11 17.15 -0.04
N PHE A 207 12.28 16.82 -0.58
CA PHE A 207 12.62 15.47 -1.02
C PHE A 207 12.53 14.45 0.12
N ILE A 208 13.08 14.79 1.29
CA ILE A 208 13.02 13.91 2.46
C ILE A 208 11.57 13.72 2.91
N ASN A 209 10.79 14.78 2.99
CA ASN A 209 9.38 14.67 3.39
C ASN A 209 8.53 13.91 2.37
N LYS A 210 8.82 14.03 1.07
CA LYS A 210 8.12 13.30 0.01
C LYS A 210 8.41 11.80 0.07
N ASN A 211 9.69 11.42 0.17
CA ASN A 211 10.11 10.03 -0.02
C ASN A 211 10.22 9.24 1.29
N PHE A 212 10.30 9.92 2.43
CA PHE A 212 10.54 9.32 3.73
C PHE A 212 9.55 9.80 4.81
N SER A 213 8.39 10.27 4.40
CA SER A 213 7.35 10.78 5.33
C SER A 213 6.90 9.74 6.35
N SER A 214 6.95 8.47 6.00
CA SER A 214 6.63 7.36 6.91
C SER A 214 7.66 7.13 8.01
N ILE A 215 8.87 7.66 7.85
CA ILE A 215 10.01 7.42 8.77
C ILE A 215 10.44 8.72 9.48
N VAL A 216 10.26 9.87 8.83
CA VAL A 216 10.80 11.15 9.27
C VAL A 216 9.71 12.15 9.60
N ASN A 217 9.57 12.51 10.88
CA ASN A 217 8.60 13.52 11.33
C ASN A 217 9.01 14.97 11.02
N SER A 218 10.31 15.23 11.02
CA SER A 218 10.84 16.54 10.71
C SER A 218 12.24 16.43 10.13
N SER A 219 12.56 17.26 9.16
CA SER A 219 13.90 17.35 8.58
C SER A 219 14.47 18.74 8.76
N SER A 220 15.73 18.82 9.20
CA SER A 220 16.52 20.04 9.17
C SER A 220 17.79 19.80 8.37
N VAL A 221 18.09 20.72 7.46
CA VAL A 221 19.36 20.72 6.70
C VAL A 221 20.22 21.86 7.24
N VAL A 222 21.40 21.52 7.69
CA VAL A 222 22.41 22.46 8.24
C VAL A 222 23.40 22.80 7.15
#